data_06bc4a45f2400633d51dae1ac64e2688
#
_entry.id   06bc4a45f2400633d51dae1ac64e2688
#
_cell.length_a   1.000
_cell.length_b   1.000
_cell.length_c   1.000
_cell.angle_alpha   90.00
_cell.angle_beta   90.00
_cell.angle_gamma   90.00
#
_symmetry.space_group_name_H-M   'P 1'
#
loop_
_entity.id
_entity.type
_entity.pdbx_description
1 polymer ?
#
loop_
_entity_poly.entity_id
_entity_poly.type
_entity_poly.pdbx_seq_one_letter_code
_entity_poly.pdbx_strand_id
1 'polypeptide(L)'
;MNSTYSSHSSDPQGKTGQILTAARELFLNAGYGNTSMDAVAKHAGVSKSTLYAHFESKQQLFGAVVDAVRQRLRGILTSVSTTDERDIAKMLCQIGTQLMHCITEPTSLTIFRVVIGELNTFPELGREMYQSGQIVIVGLIADFFRQWTESGLLAIEDTRLAARQFLALIKGDLQIRCLCDIEQQPSEMEIKRTVEAAVALFLAYYGLKK
;
A
#
# COMPACT_ATOMS: atom_id res chain seq x y z
N MET A 1 -17.12 -8.97 18.22
CA MET A 1 -16.65 -7.78 18.95
C MET A 1 -16.27 -6.77 17.89
N ASN A 2 -17.10 -5.74 17.74
CA ASN A 2 -16.94 -4.70 16.73
C ASN A 2 -15.79 -3.78 17.15
N SER A 3 -14.65 -3.84 16.46
CA SER A 3 -13.60 -2.82 16.56
C SER A 3 -14.00 -1.65 15.67
N THR A 4 -14.53 -0.61 16.30
CA THR A 4 -14.79 0.70 15.68
C THR A 4 -13.44 1.37 15.40
N TYR A 5 -12.90 1.18 14.20
CA TYR A 5 -11.83 2.05 13.71
C TYR A 5 -12.41 3.43 13.44
N SER A 6 -12.15 4.34 14.36
CA SER A 6 -12.45 5.76 14.19
C SER A 6 -11.61 6.30 13.03
N SER A 7 -12.25 6.77 11.97
CA SER A 7 -11.60 7.41 10.82
C SER A 7 -10.99 8.73 11.27
N HIS A 8 -9.70 8.72 11.62
CA HIS A 8 -8.94 9.95 11.84
C HIS A 8 -8.67 10.57 10.48
N SER A 9 -9.35 11.66 10.16
CA SER A 9 -9.08 12.47 8.98
C SER A 9 -7.62 12.96 9.04
N SER A 10 -6.81 12.51 8.09
CA SER A 10 -5.43 12.96 7.93
C SER A 10 -5.45 14.37 7.33
N ASP A 11 -5.52 15.39 8.20
CA ASP A 11 -5.15 16.75 7.84
C ASP A 11 -3.61 16.83 7.84
N PRO A 12 -2.94 16.97 6.69
CA PRO A 12 -1.48 17.05 6.62
C PRO A 12 -0.90 18.26 7.33
N GLN A 13 -1.72 19.27 7.64
CA GLN A 13 -1.35 20.50 8.34
C GLN A 13 -1.74 20.48 9.83
N GLY A 14 -2.53 19.50 10.27
CA GLY A 14 -2.91 19.32 11.67
C GLY A 14 -1.85 18.58 12.50
N LYS A 15 -2.04 18.57 13.83
CA LYS A 15 -1.16 17.87 14.78
C LYS A 15 -0.99 16.39 14.45
N THR A 16 -2.02 15.73 13.95
CA THR A 16 -1.95 14.33 13.50
C THR A 16 -0.96 14.17 12.34
N GLY A 17 -0.99 15.05 11.34
CA GLY A 17 -0.05 15.03 10.23
C GLY A 17 1.39 15.25 10.66
N GLN A 18 1.64 16.18 11.60
CA GLN A 18 2.98 16.42 12.17
C GLN A 18 3.49 15.17 12.91
N ILE A 19 2.63 14.55 13.73
CA ILE A 19 2.97 13.32 14.47
C ILE A 19 3.30 12.17 13.50
N LEU A 20 2.48 11.95 12.47
CA LEU A 20 2.71 10.88 11.49
C LEU A 20 3.98 11.08 10.68
N THR A 21 4.29 12.34 10.31
CA THR A 21 5.55 12.67 9.61
C THR A 21 6.76 12.37 10.49
N ALA A 22 6.75 12.84 11.74
CA ALA A 22 7.82 12.59 12.71
C ALA A 22 7.99 11.10 13.00
N ALA A 23 6.89 10.38 13.21
CA ALA A 23 6.90 8.94 13.45
C ALA A 23 7.50 8.18 12.26
N ARG A 24 7.08 8.52 11.03
CA ARG A 24 7.61 7.93 9.82
C ARG A 24 9.13 8.12 9.73
N GLU A 25 9.63 9.35 9.90
CA GLU A 25 11.05 9.65 9.82
C GLU A 25 11.86 8.86 10.86
N LEU A 26 11.38 8.79 12.09
CA LEU A 26 12.07 8.05 13.16
C LEU A 26 12.02 6.54 12.93
N PHE A 27 10.88 5.98 12.52
CA PHE A 27 10.79 4.55 12.21
C PHE A 27 11.70 4.15 11.03
N LEU A 28 11.82 5.01 10.02
CA LEU A 28 12.67 4.76 8.85
C LEU A 28 14.17 4.87 9.19
N ASN A 29 14.56 5.82 10.05
CA ASN A 29 15.97 6.10 10.34
C ASN A 29 16.53 5.27 11.49
N ALA A 30 15.75 5.08 12.56
CA ALA A 30 16.18 4.41 13.78
C ALA A 30 15.63 2.98 13.93
N GLY A 31 14.67 2.58 13.11
CA GLY A 31 13.91 1.33 13.25
C GLY A 31 12.75 1.46 14.24
N TYR A 32 11.84 0.49 14.19
CA TYR A 32 10.69 0.49 15.10
C TYR A 32 11.11 0.27 16.54
N GLY A 33 11.98 -0.72 16.83
CA GLY A 33 12.43 -1.06 18.20
C GLY A 33 13.01 0.14 18.93
N ASN A 34 13.90 0.88 18.27
CA ASN A 34 14.64 1.99 18.86
C ASN A 34 13.86 3.32 18.93
N THR A 35 12.68 3.39 18.30
CA THR A 35 11.83 4.60 18.35
C THR A 35 10.92 4.54 19.58
N SER A 36 10.94 5.59 20.41
CA SER A 36 10.02 5.74 21.55
C SER A 36 8.93 6.78 21.24
N MET A 37 7.77 6.65 21.89
CA MET A 37 6.69 7.66 21.82
C MET A 37 7.19 9.05 22.24
N ASP A 38 8.08 9.11 23.25
CA ASP A 38 8.69 10.35 23.69
C ASP A 38 9.56 11.02 22.63
N ALA A 39 10.35 10.22 21.90
CA ALA A 39 11.15 10.70 20.77
C ALA A 39 10.26 11.26 19.65
N VAL A 40 9.15 10.57 19.37
CA VAL A 40 8.17 11.04 18.38
C VAL A 40 7.52 12.35 18.80
N ALA A 41 7.07 12.47 20.06
CA ALA A 41 6.47 13.72 20.57
C ALA A 41 7.44 14.91 20.45
N LYS A 42 8.70 14.70 20.86
CA LYS A 42 9.76 15.69 20.76
C LYS A 42 10.04 16.09 19.30
N HIS A 43 10.15 15.12 18.39
CA HIS A 43 10.43 15.35 16.97
C HIS A 43 9.27 16.04 16.26
N ALA A 44 8.03 15.70 16.62
CA ALA A 44 6.81 16.33 16.11
C ALA A 44 6.53 17.73 16.69
N GLY A 45 7.27 18.17 17.70
CA GLY A 45 7.00 19.45 18.38
C GLY A 45 5.69 19.48 19.15
N VAL A 46 5.22 18.33 19.64
CA VAL A 46 3.97 18.23 20.43
C VAL A 46 4.25 17.75 21.85
N SER A 47 3.30 18.01 22.78
CA SER A 47 3.40 17.45 24.13
C SER A 47 3.13 15.95 24.13
N LYS A 48 3.68 15.22 25.12
CA LYS A 48 3.39 13.79 25.30
C LYS A 48 1.88 13.54 25.43
N SER A 49 1.16 14.38 26.18
CA SER A 49 -0.27 14.25 26.35
C SER A 49 -1.02 14.42 25.01
N THR A 50 -0.56 15.32 24.15
CA THR A 50 -1.11 15.48 22.79
C THR A 50 -0.89 14.22 21.95
N LEU A 51 0.32 13.65 21.96
CA LEU A 51 0.60 12.43 21.22
C LEU A 51 -0.27 11.27 21.70
N TYR A 52 -0.36 11.05 23.02
CA TYR A 52 -1.16 9.96 23.58
C TYR A 52 -2.67 10.16 23.43
N ALA A 53 -3.14 11.40 23.27
CA ALA A 53 -4.55 11.69 22.92
C ALA A 53 -4.90 11.26 21.49
N HIS A 54 -3.91 11.22 20.58
CA HIS A 54 -4.10 10.78 19.19
C HIS A 54 -3.79 9.29 18.99
N PHE A 55 -2.77 8.77 19.68
CA PHE A 55 -2.27 7.40 19.50
C PHE A 55 -1.93 6.78 20.86
N GLU A 56 -2.72 5.79 21.26
CA GLU A 56 -2.57 5.13 22.56
C GLU A 56 -1.29 4.31 22.69
N SER A 57 -0.71 3.87 21.56
CA SER A 57 0.48 3.03 21.55
C SER A 57 1.36 3.27 20.32
N LYS A 58 2.63 2.85 20.41
CA LYS A 58 3.56 2.87 19.27
C LYS A 58 3.06 1.98 18.11
N GLN A 59 2.41 0.87 18.43
CA GLN A 59 1.81 -0.02 17.44
C GLN A 59 0.68 0.68 16.67
N GLN A 60 -0.24 1.37 17.37
CA GLN A 60 -1.30 2.13 16.71
C GLN A 60 -0.74 3.26 15.84
N LEU A 61 0.27 3.96 16.33
CA LEU A 61 0.98 4.99 15.56
C LEU A 61 1.64 4.41 14.31
N PHE A 62 2.29 3.24 14.40
CA PHE A 62 2.88 2.56 13.25
C PHE A 62 1.82 2.14 12.23
N GLY A 63 0.70 1.58 12.69
CA GLY A 63 -0.44 1.26 11.84
C GLY A 63 -0.94 2.48 11.06
N ALA A 64 -1.03 3.64 11.72
CA ALA A 64 -1.44 4.88 11.08
C ALA A 64 -0.41 5.39 10.04
N VAL A 65 0.89 5.17 10.26
CA VAL A 65 1.94 5.45 9.26
C VAL A 65 1.78 4.56 8.02
N VAL A 66 1.51 3.26 8.22
CA VAL A 66 1.21 2.33 7.12
C VAL A 66 -0.08 2.73 6.39
N ASP A 67 -1.11 3.15 7.13
CA ASP A 67 -2.38 3.61 6.58
C ASP A 67 -2.24 4.87 5.70
N ALA A 68 -1.32 5.76 6.01
CA ALA A 68 -1.07 6.95 5.19
C ALA A 68 -0.56 6.57 3.78
N VAL A 69 0.29 5.54 3.67
CA VAL A 69 0.71 4.98 2.39
C VAL A 69 -0.47 4.37 1.63
N ARG A 70 -1.35 3.67 2.34
CA ARG A 70 -2.57 3.06 1.78
C ARG A 70 -3.56 4.09 1.23
N GLN A 71 -3.77 5.20 1.93
CA GLN A 71 -4.70 6.26 1.45
C GLN A 71 -4.25 6.82 0.11
N ARG A 72 -2.94 6.91 -0.10
CA ARG A 72 -2.36 7.32 -1.39
C ARG A 72 -2.71 6.32 -2.50
N LEU A 73 -2.61 5.00 -2.22
CA LEU A 73 -3.04 3.95 -3.15
C LEU A 73 -4.54 4.01 -3.47
N ARG A 74 -5.38 4.29 -2.49
CA ARG A 74 -6.82 4.47 -2.70
C ARG A 74 -7.11 5.65 -3.63
N GLY A 75 -6.45 6.79 -3.43
CA GLY A 75 -6.56 7.96 -4.31
C GLY A 75 -6.17 7.65 -5.75
N ILE A 76 -5.12 6.86 -5.95
CA ILE A 76 -4.66 6.37 -7.25
C ILE A 76 -5.77 5.55 -7.94
N LEU A 77 -6.33 4.57 -7.25
CA LEU A 77 -7.35 3.70 -7.81
C LEU A 77 -8.63 4.46 -8.18
N THR A 78 -9.03 5.44 -7.34
CA THR A 78 -10.20 6.28 -7.65
C THR A 78 -9.97 7.23 -8.83
N SER A 79 -8.75 7.69 -9.08
CA SER A 79 -8.43 8.56 -10.23
C SER A 79 -8.49 7.85 -11.58
N VAL A 80 -8.24 6.55 -11.62
CA VAL A 80 -8.28 5.73 -12.84
C VAL A 80 -9.72 5.46 -13.28
N SER A 81 -10.68 5.50 -12.39
CA SER A 81 -12.10 5.18 -12.64
C SER A 81 -12.83 6.16 -13.58
N THR A 82 -12.22 7.24 -14.04
CA THR A 82 -12.92 8.32 -14.75
C THR A 82 -12.54 8.49 -16.21
N THR A 83 -11.61 7.72 -16.77
CA THR A 83 -11.15 7.87 -18.14
C THR A 83 -11.39 6.60 -18.97
N ASP A 84 -12.34 6.68 -19.89
CA ASP A 84 -12.62 5.72 -20.96
C ASP A 84 -12.85 4.26 -20.51
N GLU A 85 -14.05 3.99 -19.99
CA GLU A 85 -14.48 2.69 -19.40
C GLU A 85 -14.47 1.51 -20.40
N ARG A 86 -14.06 1.70 -21.66
CA ARG A 86 -14.10 0.64 -22.69
C ARG A 86 -12.79 -0.08 -22.91
N ASP A 87 -11.65 0.51 -22.53
CA ASP A 87 -10.33 -0.11 -22.71
C ASP A 87 -9.79 -0.67 -21.37
N ILE A 88 -10.23 -1.89 -21.03
CA ILE A 88 -9.85 -2.56 -19.81
C ILE A 88 -8.34 -2.82 -19.73
N ALA A 89 -7.66 -3.06 -20.87
CA ALA A 89 -6.23 -3.27 -20.91
C ALA A 89 -5.48 -2.01 -20.49
N LYS A 90 -5.90 -0.87 -21.01
CA LYS A 90 -5.34 0.44 -20.65
C LYS A 90 -5.56 0.77 -19.18
N MET A 91 -6.78 0.53 -18.66
CA MET A 91 -7.08 0.73 -17.23
C MET A 91 -6.23 -0.15 -16.34
N LEU A 92 -6.09 -1.44 -16.65
CA LEU A 92 -5.23 -2.35 -15.89
C LEU A 92 -3.76 -1.95 -15.94
N CYS A 93 -3.26 -1.49 -17.10
CA CYS A 93 -1.89 -0.97 -17.22
C CYS A 93 -1.69 0.28 -16.35
N GLN A 94 -2.63 1.21 -16.34
CA GLN A 94 -2.56 2.40 -15.49
C GLN A 94 -2.55 2.04 -14.01
N ILE A 95 -3.47 1.18 -13.56
CA ILE A 95 -3.52 0.68 -12.18
C ILE A 95 -2.20 -0.02 -11.82
N GLY A 96 -1.74 -0.94 -12.66
CA GLY A 96 -0.52 -1.70 -12.42
C GLY A 96 0.72 -0.81 -12.32
N THR A 97 0.88 0.15 -13.22
CA THR A 97 2.00 1.11 -13.20
C THR A 97 2.00 1.94 -11.93
N GLN A 98 0.86 2.49 -11.55
CA GLN A 98 0.75 3.32 -10.36
C GLN A 98 0.96 2.51 -9.07
N LEU A 99 0.47 1.26 -9.02
CA LEU A 99 0.75 0.35 -7.92
C LEU A 99 2.25 0.04 -7.82
N MET A 100 2.91 -0.19 -8.95
CA MET A 100 4.36 -0.44 -8.98
C MET A 100 5.14 0.77 -8.45
N HIS A 101 4.84 1.98 -8.88
CA HIS A 101 5.46 3.19 -8.32
C HIS A 101 5.29 3.28 -6.81
N CYS A 102 4.09 3.01 -6.30
CA CYS A 102 3.82 3.10 -4.87
C CYS A 102 4.58 2.04 -4.06
N ILE A 103 4.64 0.78 -4.53
CA ILE A 103 5.31 -0.30 -3.79
C ILE A 103 6.83 -0.27 -3.90
N THR A 104 7.38 0.36 -4.95
CA THR A 104 8.83 0.55 -5.14
C THR A 104 9.32 1.92 -4.68
N GLU A 105 8.44 2.78 -4.18
CA GLU A 105 8.83 4.06 -3.57
C GLU A 105 9.75 3.82 -2.36
N PRO A 106 10.82 4.63 -2.18
CA PRO A 106 11.79 4.44 -1.10
C PRO A 106 11.17 4.30 0.29
N THR A 107 10.14 5.11 0.59
CA THR A 107 9.42 5.04 1.86
C THR A 107 8.74 3.68 2.07
N SER A 108 8.05 3.16 1.04
CA SER A 108 7.35 1.87 1.09
C SER A 108 8.33 0.72 1.26
N LEU A 109 9.45 0.73 0.54
CA LEU A 109 10.51 -0.27 0.65
C LEU A 109 11.15 -0.25 2.05
N THR A 110 11.43 0.95 2.59
CA THR A 110 12.04 1.06 3.92
C THR A 110 11.09 0.59 5.01
N ILE A 111 9.80 0.94 4.96
CA ILE A 111 8.78 0.41 5.88
C ILE A 111 8.78 -1.12 5.82
N PHE A 112 8.80 -1.70 4.63
CA PHE A 112 8.80 -3.14 4.44
C PHE A 112 10.06 -3.79 5.06
N ARG A 113 11.25 -3.21 4.82
CA ARG A 113 12.52 -3.68 5.43
C ARG A 113 12.49 -3.60 6.96
N VAL A 114 11.98 -2.48 7.52
CA VAL A 114 11.84 -2.31 8.98
C VAL A 114 10.95 -3.40 9.55
N VAL A 115 9.77 -3.65 8.93
CA VAL A 115 8.87 -4.70 9.40
C VAL A 115 9.56 -6.07 9.37
N ILE A 116 10.15 -6.45 8.24
CA ILE A 116 10.81 -7.76 8.10
C ILE A 116 11.96 -7.91 9.10
N GLY A 117 12.76 -6.88 9.30
CA GLY A 117 13.89 -6.90 10.23
C GLY A 117 13.46 -7.04 11.71
N GLU A 118 12.28 -6.56 12.04
CA GLU A 118 11.77 -6.53 13.42
C GLU A 118 10.80 -7.69 13.76
N LEU A 119 10.45 -8.55 12.79
CA LEU A 119 9.43 -9.61 12.96
C LEU A 119 9.73 -10.56 14.12
N ASN A 120 11.00 -10.86 14.39
CA ASN A 120 11.38 -11.76 15.49
C ASN A 120 11.09 -11.15 16.87
N THR A 121 11.17 -9.82 16.97
CA THR A 121 10.97 -9.08 18.25
C THR A 121 9.53 -8.56 18.36
N PHE A 122 8.94 -8.15 17.23
CA PHE A 122 7.62 -7.52 17.14
C PHE A 122 6.77 -8.17 16.04
N PRO A 123 6.30 -9.41 16.24
CA PRO A 123 5.53 -10.15 15.22
C PRO A 123 4.18 -9.48 14.86
N GLU A 124 3.68 -8.60 15.73
CA GLU A 124 2.48 -7.81 15.47
C GLU A 124 2.64 -6.85 14.30
N LEU A 125 3.85 -6.36 14.00
CA LEU A 125 4.11 -5.46 12.86
C LEU A 125 3.80 -6.14 11.53
N GLY A 126 4.16 -7.42 11.39
CA GLY A 126 3.84 -8.18 10.19
C GLY A 126 2.34 -8.36 10.00
N ARG A 127 1.61 -8.63 11.08
CA ARG A 127 0.14 -8.72 11.05
C ARG A 127 -0.50 -7.39 10.67
N GLU A 128 -0.02 -6.30 11.27
CA GLU A 128 -0.51 -4.94 10.98
C GLU A 128 -0.27 -4.58 9.52
N MET A 129 0.96 -4.76 9.01
CA MET A 129 1.29 -4.49 7.61
C MET A 129 0.45 -5.34 6.64
N TYR A 130 0.20 -6.61 6.96
CA TYR A 130 -0.60 -7.49 6.12
C TYR A 130 -2.09 -7.08 6.12
N GLN A 131 -2.65 -6.79 7.29
CA GLN A 131 -4.05 -6.41 7.44
C GLN A 131 -4.34 -5.02 6.89
N SER A 132 -3.53 -4.03 7.25
CA SER A 132 -3.71 -2.65 6.82
C SER A 132 -3.20 -2.40 5.39
N GLY A 133 -2.25 -3.19 4.89
CA GLY A 133 -1.68 -3.08 3.55
C GLY A 133 -2.30 -4.06 2.57
N GLN A 134 -1.81 -5.29 2.57
CA GLN A 134 -2.10 -6.30 1.54
C GLN A 134 -3.60 -6.61 1.40
N ILE A 135 -4.30 -6.85 2.53
CA ILE A 135 -5.73 -7.20 2.49
C ILE A 135 -6.56 -6.07 1.88
N VAL A 136 -6.24 -4.82 2.22
CA VAL A 136 -7.00 -3.67 1.73
C VAL A 136 -6.77 -3.43 0.25
N ILE A 137 -5.51 -3.50 -0.23
CA ILE A 137 -5.20 -3.37 -1.67
C ILE A 137 -5.92 -4.44 -2.47
N VAL A 138 -5.85 -5.71 -2.02
CA VAL A 138 -6.57 -6.81 -2.64
C VAL A 138 -8.07 -6.54 -2.68
N GLY A 139 -8.65 -6.03 -1.58
CA GLY A 139 -10.06 -5.66 -1.52
C GLY A 139 -10.45 -4.61 -2.55
N LEU A 140 -9.70 -3.52 -2.63
CA LEU A 140 -9.95 -2.43 -3.57
C LEU A 140 -9.90 -2.91 -5.04
N ILE A 141 -8.88 -3.70 -5.40
CA ILE A 141 -8.76 -4.26 -6.75
C ILE A 141 -9.90 -5.26 -7.03
N ALA A 142 -10.25 -6.10 -6.05
CA ALA A 142 -11.34 -7.06 -6.18
C ALA A 142 -12.69 -6.37 -6.40
N ASP A 143 -12.92 -5.19 -5.77
CA ASP A 143 -14.12 -4.40 -5.98
C ASP A 143 -14.21 -3.86 -7.41
N PHE A 144 -13.09 -3.39 -8.00
CA PHE A 144 -13.04 -3.04 -9.42
C PHE A 144 -13.33 -4.25 -10.31
N PHE A 145 -12.68 -5.37 -10.04
CA PHE A 145 -12.89 -6.59 -10.84
C PHE A 145 -14.33 -7.08 -10.78
N ARG A 146 -15.00 -6.94 -9.64
CA ARG A 146 -16.43 -7.26 -9.50
C ARG A 146 -17.27 -6.36 -10.41
N GLN A 147 -17.09 -5.04 -10.34
CA GLN A 147 -17.81 -4.08 -11.19
C GLN A 147 -17.60 -4.37 -12.69
N TRP A 148 -16.37 -4.68 -13.10
CA TRP A 148 -16.05 -5.00 -14.49
C TRP A 148 -16.60 -6.37 -14.93
N THR A 149 -16.73 -7.31 -14.03
CA THR A 149 -17.40 -8.60 -14.29
C THR A 149 -18.92 -8.40 -14.43
N GLU A 150 -19.52 -7.64 -13.55
CA GLU A 150 -20.94 -7.29 -13.60
C GLU A 150 -21.29 -6.50 -14.87
N SER A 151 -20.38 -5.65 -15.34
CA SER A 151 -20.52 -4.90 -16.61
C SER A 151 -20.18 -5.74 -17.85
N GLY A 152 -19.82 -7.02 -17.70
CA GLY A 152 -19.47 -7.90 -18.81
C GLY A 152 -18.14 -7.54 -19.50
N LEU A 153 -17.21 -6.91 -18.80
CA LEU A 153 -15.88 -6.59 -19.31
C LEU A 153 -14.84 -7.67 -18.98
N LEU A 154 -15.06 -8.43 -17.89
CA LEU A 154 -14.22 -9.55 -17.45
C LEU A 154 -15.10 -10.77 -17.13
N ALA A 155 -14.47 -11.95 -17.09
CA ALA A 155 -15.09 -13.22 -16.69
C ALA A 155 -14.35 -13.76 -15.45
N ILE A 156 -14.68 -13.23 -14.27
CA ILE A 156 -14.01 -13.57 -13.01
C ILE A 156 -15.02 -14.15 -12.01
N GLU A 157 -14.81 -15.40 -11.56
CA GLU A 157 -15.59 -16.02 -10.51
C GLU A 157 -15.13 -15.57 -9.11
N ASP A 158 -13.83 -15.66 -8.81
CA ASP A 158 -13.24 -15.22 -7.56
C ASP A 158 -12.39 -13.95 -7.78
N THR A 159 -13.04 -12.80 -7.57
CA THR A 159 -12.39 -11.49 -7.75
C THR A 159 -11.25 -11.23 -6.76
N ARG A 160 -11.28 -11.83 -5.56
CA ARG A 160 -10.20 -11.71 -4.59
C ARG A 160 -8.97 -12.54 -4.99
N LEU A 161 -9.17 -13.74 -5.52
CA LEU A 161 -8.10 -14.55 -6.06
C LEU A 161 -7.46 -13.85 -7.27
N ALA A 162 -8.29 -13.38 -8.20
CA ALA A 162 -7.82 -12.64 -9.36
C ALA A 162 -7.02 -11.39 -8.97
N ALA A 163 -7.46 -10.63 -7.96
CA ALA A 163 -6.74 -9.47 -7.46
C ALA A 163 -5.36 -9.84 -6.88
N ARG A 164 -5.26 -10.95 -6.12
CA ARG A 164 -3.96 -11.44 -5.64
C ARG A 164 -3.03 -11.86 -6.77
N GLN A 165 -3.57 -12.56 -7.79
CA GLN A 165 -2.82 -12.98 -8.96
C GLN A 165 -2.35 -11.78 -9.78
N PHE A 166 -3.20 -10.79 -10.02
CA PHE A 166 -2.83 -9.55 -10.70
C PHE A 166 -1.68 -8.83 -9.98
N LEU A 167 -1.79 -8.67 -8.65
CA LEU A 167 -0.73 -8.07 -7.84
C LEU A 167 0.59 -8.86 -7.92
N ALA A 168 0.53 -10.18 -7.94
CA ALA A 168 1.72 -11.00 -8.07
C ALA A 168 2.38 -10.85 -9.45
N LEU A 169 1.56 -10.83 -10.52
CA LEU A 169 2.05 -10.66 -11.89
C LEU A 169 2.73 -9.31 -12.12
N ILE A 170 2.09 -8.19 -11.68
CA ILE A 170 2.68 -6.87 -11.89
C ILE A 170 3.96 -6.62 -11.09
N LYS A 171 4.11 -7.28 -9.93
CA LYS A 171 5.33 -7.15 -9.13
C LYS A 171 6.53 -7.81 -9.81
N GLY A 172 6.32 -8.97 -10.42
CA GLY A 172 7.41 -9.79 -10.95
C GLY A 172 8.53 -9.94 -9.89
N ASP A 173 9.76 -9.66 -10.30
CA ASP A 173 10.93 -9.60 -9.41
C ASP A 173 11.33 -8.16 -9.02
N LEU A 174 10.67 -7.14 -9.59
CA LEU A 174 11.07 -5.74 -9.41
C LEU A 174 11.07 -5.31 -7.94
N GLN A 175 10.02 -5.65 -7.19
CA GLN A 175 9.94 -5.30 -5.77
C GLN A 175 11.03 -5.98 -4.95
N ILE A 176 11.31 -7.28 -5.19
CA ILE A 176 12.32 -8.01 -4.41
C ILE A 176 13.73 -7.51 -4.71
N ARG A 177 14.03 -7.15 -5.98
CA ARG A 177 15.32 -6.55 -6.33
C ARG A 177 15.55 -5.25 -5.57
N CYS A 178 14.54 -4.38 -5.48
CA CYS A 178 14.61 -3.16 -4.68
C CYS A 178 14.76 -3.46 -3.18
N LEU A 179 14.02 -4.43 -2.64
CA LEU A 179 14.09 -4.79 -1.23
C LEU A 179 15.46 -5.34 -0.83
N CYS A 180 16.12 -6.09 -1.73
CA CYS A 180 17.47 -6.63 -1.54
C CYS A 180 18.58 -5.62 -1.89
N ASP A 181 18.23 -4.38 -2.20
CA ASP A 181 19.18 -3.31 -2.58
C ASP A 181 20.04 -3.63 -3.81
N ILE A 182 19.57 -4.53 -4.67
CA ILE A 182 20.19 -4.85 -5.96
C ILE A 182 19.98 -3.68 -6.93
N GLU A 183 18.86 -2.98 -6.78
CA GLU A 183 18.47 -1.83 -7.56
C GLU A 183 17.72 -0.83 -6.67
N GLN A 184 18.03 0.46 -6.76
CA GLN A 184 17.36 1.46 -5.92
C GLN A 184 15.90 1.67 -6.35
N GLN A 185 15.67 1.81 -7.64
CA GLN A 185 14.34 1.90 -8.25
C GLN A 185 14.36 1.29 -9.65
N PRO A 186 13.32 0.54 -10.04
CA PRO A 186 13.21 0.06 -11.41
C PRO A 186 12.98 1.24 -12.36
N SER A 187 13.51 1.13 -13.59
CA SER A 187 13.26 2.14 -14.61
C SER A 187 11.80 2.15 -15.05
N GLU A 188 11.32 3.30 -15.52
CA GLU A 188 9.97 3.45 -16.09
C GLU A 188 9.70 2.42 -17.21
N MET A 189 10.72 2.13 -18.02
CA MET A 189 10.62 1.16 -19.10
C MET A 189 10.43 -0.28 -18.58
N GLU A 190 11.11 -0.65 -17.49
CA GLU A 190 10.95 -1.97 -16.87
C GLU A 190 9.59 -2.12 -16.22
N ILE A 191 9.14 -1.09 -15.48
CA ILE A 191 7.79 -1.07 -14.90
C ILE A 191 6.76 -1.26 -16.00
N LYS A 192 6.82 -0.43 -17.05
CA LYS A 192 5.90 -0.49 -18.18
C LYS A 192 5.88 -1.87 -18.83
N ARG A 193 7.06 -2.42 -19.17
CA ARG A 193 7.19 -3.73 -19.81
C ARG A 193 6.61 -4.84 -18.93
N THR A 194 6.93 -4.84 -17.63
CA THR A 194 6.44 -5.85 -16.69
C THR A 194 4.93 -5.78 -16.54
N VAL A 195 4.38 -4.57 -16.40
CA VAL A 195 2.93 -4.36 -16.25
C VAL A 195 2.19 -4.75 -17.53
N GLU A 196 2.66 -4.35 -18.71
CA GLU A 196 2.03 -4.72 -19.99
C GLU A 196 1.99 -6.23 -20.19
N ALA A 197 3.09 -6.92 -19.90
CA ALA A 197 3.15 -8.39 -19.97
C ALA A 197 2.20 -9.04 -18.95
N ALA A 198 2.15 -8.53 -17.72
CA ALA A 198 1.26 -9.01 -16.67
C ALA A 198 -0.21 -8.85 -17.06
N VAL A 199 -0.58 -7.69 -17.61
CA VAL A 199 -1.94 -7.40 -18.09
C VAL A 199 -2.33 -8.32 -19.26
N ALA A 200 -1.42 -8.56 -20.20
CA ALA A 200 -1.67 -9.48 -21.30
C ALA A 200 -1.97 -10.92 -20.79
N LEU A 201 -1.17 -11.42 -19.86
CA LEU A 201 -1.39 -12.73 -19.22
C LEU A 201 -2.71 -12.76 -18.43
N PHE A 202 -2.99 -11.72 -17.67
CA PHE A 202 -4.22 -11.60 -16.90
C PHE A 202 -5.46 -11.64 -17.79
N LEU A 203 -5.47 -10.85 -18.86
CA LEU A 203 -6.58 -10.78 -19.81
C LEU A 203 -6.71 -12.06 -20.68
N ALA A 204 -5.63 -12.76 -20.95
CA ALA A 204 -5.68 -14.06 -21.63
C ALA A 204 -6.49 -15.10 -20.82
N TYR A 205 -6.49 -15.00 -19.48
CA TYR A 205 -7.22 -15.91 -18.61
C TYR A 205 -8.61 -15.37 -18.21
N TYR A 206 -8.67 -14.10 -17.81
CA TYR A 206 -9.87 -13.47 -17.23
C TYR A 206 -10.65 -12.55 -18.20
N GLY A 207 -10.09 -12.25 -19.37
CA GLY A 207 -10.78 -11.50 -20.40
C GLY A 207 -11.92 -12.30 -21.00
N LEU A 208 -12.89 -11.61 -21.59
CA LEU A 208 -13.97 -12.27 -22.33
C LEU A 208 -13.37 -13.04 -23.52
N LYS A 209 -13.68 -14.32 -23.61
CA LYS A 209 -13.37 -15.12 -24.81
C LYS A 209 -14.23 -14.58 -25.96
N LYS A 210 -13.57 -14.05 -27.00
CA LYS A 210 -14.22 -13.71 -28.26
C LYS A 210 -14.75 -14.95 -28.95
#